data_7ea6641547a14e86f4243a2ea2ed9f65
#
_entry.id   7ea6641547a14e86f4243a2ea2ed9f65
#
_cell.length_a   1.000
_cell.length_b   1.000
_cell.length_c   1.000
_cell.angle_alpha   90.00
_cell.angle_beta   90.00
_cell.angle_gamma   90.00
#
_symmetry.space_group_name_H-M   'P 1'
#
loop_
_entity.id
_entity.type
_entity.pdbx_description
1 polymer ?
#
loop_
_entity_poly.entity_id
_entity_poly.type
_entity_poly.pdbx_seq_one_letter_code
_entity_poly.pdbx_strand_id
1 'polypeptide(L)'
;MDALLRDRSLLYVTGKGGVGKTTVAAALGLAAARTGRRTIVCEVAEQDRMSRAFARQGVRPEQEVELSDGLWAITIDPQAALEEWLAKQVGGTALKVLGHSHAFQYFVAAAPGAKELITIAKVWELAQKQRWNSSNRLYDLVVVDAPASGHGIGMLTTPRTFGEIARVGPIRRQAYKVSEMLSDPARTGYVGVALPEEMPVTETIELDGRLRTEVGLGLETIYMNAMWQERFSSGDVTKLRAAAPTGAVRAALSVHERVKAQRAQVRRLEGAIDAPVTPLPFVFESELELEHYEHLADAIA
;
A
#
# COMPACT_ATOMS: atom_id res chain seq x y z
N MET A 1 -16.86 -0.45 4.54
CA MET A 1 -15.54 -0.16 5.09
C MET A 1 -15.15 -1.10 6.24
N ASP A 2 -16.01 -1.31 7.21
CA ASP A 2 -15.72 -2.18 8.38
C ASP A 2 -15.21 -3.59 8.04
N ALA A 3 -15.74 -4.24 7.01
CA ALA A 3 -15.31 -5.59 6.61
C ALA A 3 -13.86 -5.63 6.11
N LEU A 4 -13.42 -4.64 5.32
CA LEU A 4 -12.06 -4.54 4.82
C LEU A 4 -11.03 -4.49 5.97
N LEU A 5 -11.29 -3.63 6.95
CA LEU A 5 -10.37 -3.45 8.08
C LEU A 5 -10.50 -4.54 9.15
N ARG A 6 -11.62 -5.29 9.23
CA ARG A 6 -11.86 -6.31 10.25
C ARG A 6 -11.50 -7.71 9.82
N ASP A 7 -11.76 -8.07 8.58
CA ASP A 7 -11.73 -9.47 8.13
C ASP A 7 -10.44 -9.85 7.40
N ARG A 8 -9.73 -8.89 6.80
CA ARG A 8 -8.50 -9.15 6.06
C ARG A 8 -7.29 -9.26 6.99
N SER A 9 -6.33 -10.10 6.62
CA SER A 9 -5.01 -10.17 7.27
C SER A 9 -3.93 -9.38 6.52
N LEU A 10 -4.21 -9.04 5.26
CA LEU A 10 -3.32 -8.29 4.37
C LEU A 10 -4.12 -7.29 3.54
N LEU A 11 -3.69 -6.02 3.54
CA LEU A 11 -4.13 -4.99 2.61
C LEU A 11 -2.94 -4.55 1.75
N TYR A 12 -3.09 -4.66 0.44
CA TYR A 12 -2.06 -4.24 -0.52
C TYR A 12 -2.48 -2.93 -1.16
N VAL A 13 -1.85 -1.82 -0.74
CA VAL A 13 -2.16 -0.46 -1.22
C VAL A 13 -1.36 -0.19 -2.47
N THR A 14 -2.05 0.01 -3.60
CA THR A 14 -1.45 0.12 -4.92
C THR A 14 -2.01 1.32 -5.71
N GLY A 15 -1.33 1.71 -6.76
CA GLY A 15 -1.69 2.84 -7.63
C GLY A 15 -0.47 3.46 -8.28
N LYS A 16 -0.67 4.47 -9.11
CA LYS A 16 0.39 5.20 -9.81
C LYS A 16 1.42 5.82 -8.85
N GLY A 17 2.60 6.15 -9.36
CA GLY A 17 3.58 6.96 -8.62
C GLY A 17 3.03 8.36 -8.29
N GLY A 18 3.20 8.80 -7.04
CA GLY A 18 2.82 10.16 -6.61
C GLY A 18 1.35 10.37 -6.22
N VAL A 19 0.49 9.34 -6.24
CA VAL A 19 -0.94 9.48 -5.88
C VAL A 19 -1.21 9.53 -4.37
N GLY A 20 -0.19 9.36 -3.52
CA GLY A 20 -0.34 9.37 -2.07
C GLY A 20 -0.56 8.00 -1.42
N LYS A 21 -0.07 6.91 -2.03
CA LYS A 21 -0.17 5.55 -1.48
C LYS A 21 0.34 5.45 -0.04
N THR A 22 1.52 5.98 0.23
CA THR A 22 2.13 6.02 1.57
C THR A 22 1.22 6.71 2.59
N THR A 23 0.63 7.83 2.21
CA THR A 23 -0.31 8.57 3.07
C THR A 23 -1.56 7.76 3.37
N VAL A 24 -2.14 7.12 2.35
CA VAL A 24 -3.33 6.28 2.51
C VAL A 24 -3.01 5.01 3.29
N ALA A 25 -1.85 4.38 3.08
CA ALA A 25 -1.41 3.21 3.84
C ALA A 25 -1.24 3.54 5.34
N ALA A 26 -0.66 4.72 5.66
CA ALA A 26 -0.56 5.20 7.03
C ALA A 26 -1.92 5.43 7.67
N ALA A 27 -2.83 6.11 6.97
CA ALA A 27 -4.19 6.38 7.45
C ALA A 27 -5.00 5.09 7.65
N LEU A 28 -4.88 4.11 6.73
CA LEU A 28 -5.48 2.77 6.86
C LEU A 28 -4.94 2.02 8.08
N GLY A 29 -3.62 2.06 8.27
CA GLY A 29 -2.96 1.44 9.43
C GLY A 29 -3.49 2.04 10.74
N LEU A 30 -3.60 3.37 10.81
CA LEU A 30 -4.12 4.08 11.97
C LEU A 30 -5.60 3.79 12.20
N ALA A 31 -6.43 3.79 11.16
CA ALA A 31 -7.85 3.45 11.25
C ALA A 31 -8.03 2.01 11.78
N ALA A 32 -7.25 1.05 11.29
CA ALA A 32 -7.29 -0.33 11.76
C ALA A 32 -6.84 -0.47 13.22
N ALA A 33 -5.76 0.20 13.62
CA ALA A 33 -5.28 0.19 15.01
C ALA A 33 -6.33 0.73 15.99
N ARG A 34 -7.07 1.77 15.61
CA ARG A 34 -8.18 2.34 16.40
C ARG A 34 -9.34 1.35 16.63
N THR A 35 -9.46 0.30 15.80
CA THR A 35 -10.43 -0.79 16.05
C THR A 35 -9.92 -1.85 17.03
N GLY A 36 -8.72 -1.67 17.59
CA GLY A 36 -8.06 -2.60 18.51
C GLY A 36 -7.25 -3.70 17.82
N ARG A 37 -7.06 -3.63 16.49
CA ARG A 37 -6.21 -4.58 15.75
C ARG A 37 -4.74 -4.18 15.83
N ARG A 38 -3.88 -5.14 16.16
CA ARG A 38 -2.42 -4.93 16.04
C ARG A 38 -2.05 -4.89 14.57
N THR A 39 -1.74 -3.69 14.10
CA THR A 39 -1.53 -3.41 12.68
C THR A 39 -0.08 -3.03 12.41
N ILE A 40 0.52 -3.57 11.34
CA ILE A 40 1.83 -3.14 10.86
C ILE A 40 1.73 -2.62 9.43
N VAL A 41 2.34 -1.47 9.17
CA VAL A 41 2.50 -0.92 7.82
C VAL A 41 3.89 -1.28 7.31
N CYS A 42 3.95 -1.92 6.15
CA CYS A 42 5.18 -2.37 5.51
C CYS A 42 5.54 -1.45 4.34
N GLU A 43 6.68 -0.76 4.43
CA GLU A 43 7.28 -0.06 3.30
C GLU A 43 8.16 -1.02 2.51
N VAL A 44 7.83 -1.24 1.24
CA VAL A 44 8.55 -2.17 0.35
C VAL A 44 9.47 -1.47 -0.65
N ALA A 45 9.47 -0.15 -0.69
CA ALA A 45 10.48 0.66 -1.38
C ALA A 45 11.40 1.27 -0.30
N GLU A 46 12.71 1.26 -0.50
CA GLU A 46 13.77 1.68 0.44
C GLU A 46 13.64 3.16 0.93
N GLN A 47 12.44 3.55 1.39
CA GLN A 47 12.11 4.92 1.78
C GLN A 47 11.44 4.87 3.16
N ASP A 48 12.21 5.14 4.19
CA ASP A 48 11.74 5.34 5.58
C ASP A 48 10.82 6.59 5.71
N ARG A 49 9.64 6.51 5.08
CA ARG A 49 8.64 7.60 5.07
C ARG A 49 7.72 7.52 6.26
N MET A 50 7.31 6.30 6.66
CA MET A 50 6.39 6.09 7.77
C MET A 50 6.96 6.57 9.08
N SER A 51 8.20 6.15 9.42
CA SER A 51 8.83 6.58 10.66
C SER A 51 9.00 8.10 10.74
N ARG A 52 9.30 8.75 9.61
CA ARG A 52 9.38 10.22 9.54
C ARG A 52 8.02 10.88 9.73
N ALA A 53 6.98 10.37 9.08
CA ALA A 53 5.61 10.88 9.19
C ALA A 53 5.10 10.86 10.64
N PHE A 54 5.54 9.89 11.45
CA PHE A 54 5.20 9.78 12.87
C PHE A 54 6.32 10.29 13.80
N ALA A 55 7.21 11.17 13.31
CA ALA A 55 8.30 11.77 14.07
C ALA A 55 9.22 10.76 14.79
N ARG A 56 9.36 9.54 14.28
CA ARG A 56 10.30 8.53 14.79
C ARG A 56 11.65 8.69 14.09
N GLN A 57 12.71 8.86 14.88
CA GLN A 57 14.08 9.04 14.37
C GLN A 57 14.95 7.81 14.67
N GLY A 58 15.97 7.60 13.83
CA GLY A 58 17.00 6.57 14.08
C GLY A 58 16.50 5.13 13.89
N VAL A 59 15.40 4.94 13.18
CA VAL A 59 14.85 3.62 12.86
C VAL A 59 15.76 2.92 11.85
N ARG A 60 16.16 1.68 12.15
CA ARG A 60 16.90 0.84 11.20
C ARG A 60 15.92 0.12 10.28
N PRO A 61 16.27 -0.09 9.01
CA PRO A 61 15.57 -1.05 8.17
C PRO A 61 15.36 -2.37 8.94
N GLU A 62 14.22 -3.02 8.75
CA GLU A 62 13.81 -4.27 9.42
C GLU A 62 13.45 -4.20 10.92
N GLN A 63 13.65 -3.08 11.55
CA GLN A 63 13.15 -2.89 12.90
C GLN A 63 11.66 -2.61 12.85
N GLU A 64 10.87 -3.47 13.52
CA GLU A 64 9.45 -3.22 13.77
C GLU A 64 9.32 -2.11 14.82
N VAL A 65 8.89 -0.93 14.40
CA VAL A 65 8.80 0.28 15.24
C VAL A 65 7.36 0.60 15.55
N GLU A 66 7.05 0.81 16.81
CA GLU A 66 5.74 1.28 17.24
C GLU A 66 5.58 2.77 16.93
N LEU A 67 4.62 3.10 16.08
CA LEU A 67 4.29 4.47 15.69
C LEU A 67 3.29 5.12 16.63
N SER A 68 2.25 4.38 16.99
CA SER A 68 1.22 4.73 17.97
C SER A 68 0.64 3.46 18.59
N ASP A 69 -0.25 3.58 19.55
CA ASP A 69 -0.89 2.42 20.19
C ASP A 69 -1.58 1.52 19.15
N GLY A 70 -1.17 0.26 19.11
CA GLY A 70 -1.67 -0.73 18.15
C GLY A 70 -1.16 -0.60 16.71
N LEU A 71 -0.30 0.37 16.40
CA LEU A 71 0.24 0.61 15.06
C LEU A 71 1.77 0.51 15.04
N TRP A 72 2.30 -0.34 14.17
CA TRP A 72 3.73 -0.50 13.90
C TRP A 72 4.06 -0.21 12.44
N ALA A 73 5.33 0.05 12.17
CA ALA A 73 5.88 0.12 10.82
C ALA A 73 7.17 -0.68 10.71
N ILE A 74 7.46 -1.11 9.48
CA ILE A 74 8.72 -1.76 9.10
C ILE A 74 9.07 -1.35 7.67
N THR A 75 10.34 -1.03 7.42
CA THR A 75 10.89 -0.94 6.07
C THR A 75 11.56 -2.28 5.76
N ILE A 76 11.07 -2.99 4.75
CA ILE A 76 11.57 -4.33 4.42
C ILE A 76 12.87 -4.21 3.62
N ASP A 77 13.98 -4.70 4.21
CA ASP A 77 15.23 -4.95 3.48
C ASP A 77 15.23 -6.40 2.96
N PRO A 78 15.35 -6.61 1.63
CA PRO A 78 15.30 -7.95 1.06
C PRO A 78 16.45 -8.85 1.51
N GLN A 79 17.65 -8.26 1.79
CA GLN A 79 18.81 -9.07 2.20
C GLN A 79 18.60 -9.68 3.57
N ALA A 80 18.17 -8.89 4.52
CA ALA A 80 17.97 -9.40 5.85
C ALA A 80 16.70 -10.26 5.99
N ALA A 81 15.65 -9.97 5.24
CA ALA A 81 14.51 -10.88 5.14
C ALA A 81 14.92 -12.26 4.62
N LEU A 82 15.87 -12.31 3.66
CA LEU A 82 16.44 -13.57 3.17
C LEU A 82 17.26 -14.28 4.25
N GLU A 83 18.10 -13.56 4.99
CA GLU A 83 18.91 -14.12 6.07
C GLU A 83 18.02 -14.72 7.17
N GLU A 84 16.94 -14.04 7.55
CA GLU A 84 15.95 -14.54 8.51
C GLU A 84 15.25 -15.80 8.00
N TRP A 85 14.83 -15.82 6.74
CA TRP A 85 14.19 -16.99 6.12
C TRP A 85 15.15 -18.19 6.07
N LEU A 86 16.42 -17.97 5.68
CA LEU A 86 17.43 -19.02 5.65
C LEU A 86 17.73 -19.58 7.04
N ALA A 87 17.84 -18.72 8.05
CA ALA A 87 18.02 -19.16 9.43
C ALA A 87 16.92 -20.14 9.87
N LYS A 88 15.68 -19.90 9.43
CA LYS A 88 14.55 -20.82 9.67
C LYS A 88 14.68 -22.14 8.94
N GLN A 89 15.26 -22.17 7.71
CA GLN A 89 15.34 -23.39 6.88
C GLN A 89 16.50 -24.29 7.26
N VAL A 90 17.67 -23.74 7.57
CA VAL A 90 18.92 -24.51 7.73
C VAL A 90 19.50 -24.48 9.15
N GLY A 91 18.94 -23.68 10.04
CA GLY A 91 19.49 -23.45 11.38
C GLY A 91 20.69 -22.50 11.40
N GLY A 92 20.89 -21.83 12.54
CA GLY A 92 21.85 -20.72 12.66
C GLY A 92 23.33 -21.05 12.38
N THR A 93 23.75 -22.30 12.50
CA THR A 93 25.14 -22.71 12.25
C THR A 93 25.45 -22.82 10.75
N ALA A 94 24.55 -23.34 9.95
CA ALA A 94 24.71 -23.43 8.50
C ALA A 94 24.53 -22.07 7.81
N LEU A 95 23.76 -21.15 8.40
CA LEU A 95 23.58 -19.79 7.92
C LEU A 95 24.90 -19.01 7.91
N LYS A 96 25.77 -19.16 8.94
CA LYS A 96 27.06 -18.50 9.00
C LYS A 96 27.98 -18.87 7.83
N VAL A 97 27.84 -20.07 7.29
CA VAL A 97 28.63 -20.53 6.14
C VAL A 97 28.05 -20.04 4.81
N LEU A 98 26.72 -20.07 4.67
CA LEU A 98 26.02 -19.67 3.43
C LEU A 98 25.91 -18.15 3.28
N GLY A 99 25.64 -17.41 4.36
CA GLY A 99 25.48 -15.95 4.32
C GLY A 99 26.78 -15.19 3.97
N HIS A 100 27.96 -15.79 4.22
CA HIS A 100 29.26 -15.25 3.81
C HIS A 100 29.69 -15.70 2.40
N SER A 101 28.89 -16.53 1.72
CA SER A 101 29.18 -16.94 0.36
C SER A 101 28.88 -15.80 -0.61
N HIS A 102 29.93 -15.17 -1.15
CA HIS A 102 29.80 -14.18 -2.21
C HIS A 102 28.96 -14.71 -3.39
N ALA A 103 29.05 -15.99 -3.74
CA ALA A 103 28.27 -16.61 -4.80
C ALA A 103 26.77 -16.57 -4.52
N PHE A 104 26.35 -16.74 -3.26
CA PHE A 104 24.95 -16.66 -2.88
C PHE A 104 24.41 -15.22 -2.91
N GLN A 105 25.19 -14.26 -2.41
CA GLN A 105 24.86 -12.83 -2.48
C GLN A 105 24.77 -12.36 -3.94
N TYR A 106 25.69 -12.78 -4.80
CA TYR A 106 25.63 -12.51 -6.24
C TYR A 106 24.42 -13.14 -6.92
N PHE A 107 24.06 -14.36 -6.55
CA PHE A 107 22.87 -15.03 -7.10
C PHE A 107 21.59 -14.26 -6.77
N VAL A 108 21.42 -13.85 -5.52
CA VAL A 108 20.24 -13.06 -5.09
C VAL A 108 20.20 -11.68 -5.74
N ALA A 109 21.37 -11.03 -5.86
CA ALA A 109 21.46 -9.71 -6.51
C ALA A 109 21.24 -9.77 -8.03
N ALA A 110 21.62 -10.88 -8.67
CA ALA A 110 21.59 -11.05 -10.12
C ALA A 110 20.33 -11.75 -10.64
N ALA A 111 19.58 -12.48 -9.80
CA ALA A 111 18.36 -13.18 -10.22
C ALA A 111 17.19 -12.21 -10.37
N PRO A 112 16.65 -12.01 -11.59
CA PRO A 112 15.49 -11.15 -11.79
C PRO A 112 14.30 -11.62 -10.93
N GLY A 113 13.67 -10.70 -10.19
CA GLY A 113 12.53 -11.00 -9.33
C GLY A 113 12.86 -11.62 -7.95
N ALA A 114 14.14 -11.91 -7.65
CA ALA A 114 14.50 -12.49 -6.36
C ALA A 114 14.23 -11.53 -5.19
N LYS A 115 14.54 -10.25 -5.36
CA LYS A 115 14.25 -9.21 -4.36
C LYS A 115 12.75 -9.08 -4.12
N GLU A 116 11.96 -9.05 -5.17
CA GLU A 116 10.49 -8.99 -5.11
C GLU A 116 9.91 -10.22 -4.38
N LEU A 117 10.41 -11.42 -4.71
CA LEU A 117 9.97 -12.64 -4.04
C LEU A 117 10.28 -12.62 -2.54
N ILE A 118 11.47 -12.19 -2.16
CA ILE A 118 11.89 -12.14 -0.76
C ILE A 118 11.08 -11.09 0.01
N THR A 119 10.89 -9.92 -0.58
CA THR A 119 10.09 -8.84 0.00
C THR A 119 8.65 -9.29 0.25
N ILE A 120 7.99 -9.89 -0.75
CA ILE A 120 6.61 -10.34 -0.58
C ILE A 120 6.51 -11.58 0.33
N ALA A 121 7.56 -12.41 0.42
CA ALA A 121 7.64 -13.50 1.38
C ALA A 121 7.77 -12.98 2.81
N LYS A 122 8.46 -11.84 3.04
CA LYS A 122 8.49 -11.17 4.35
C LYS A 122 7.13 -10.56 4.70
N VAL A 123 6.43 -9.95 3.76
CA VAL A 123 5.04 -9.50 3.93
C VAL A 123 4.13 -10.67 4.32
N TRP A 124 4.25 -11.80 3.62
CA TRP A 124 3.53 -13.03 3.96
C TRP A 124 3.85 -13.49 5.39
N GLU A 125 5.11 -13.48 5.78
CA GLU A 125 5.58 -13.86 7.11
C GLU A 125 4.95 -13.01 8.22
N LEU A 126 4.91 -11.68 8.03
CA LEU A 126 4.29 -10.74 8.96
C LEU A 126 2.79 -11.02 9.17
N ALA A 127 2.10 -11.51 8.15
CA ALA A 127 0.68 -11.86 8.21
C ALA A 127 0.40 -13.27 8.76
N GLN A 128 1.42 -14.01 9.25
CA GLN A 128 1.22 -15.35 9.80
C GLN A 128 1.08 -15.34 11.32
N LYS A 129 0.28 -16.30 11.83
CA LYS A 129 0.19 -16.61 13.27
C LYS A 129 1.46 -17.30 13.81
N GLN A 130 2.30 -17.82 12.93
CA GLN A 130 3.61 -18.42 13.25
C GLN A 130 4.68 -17.71 12.43
N ARG A 131 5.40 -16.82 13.09
CA ARG A 131 6.51 -16.07 12.51
C ARG A 131 7.73 -16.96 12.28
N TRP A 132 8.63 -16.55 11.37
CA TRP A 132 9.92 -17.26 11.16
C TRP A 132 10.72 -17.32 12.46
N ASN A 133 10.75 -16.22 13.22
CA ASN A 133 11.23 -16.23 14.58
C ASN A 133 10.04 -16.17 15.56
N SER A 134 9.93 -17.18 16.42
CA SER A 134 8.81 -17.33 17.37
C SER A 134 8.74 -16.25 18.44
N SER A 135 9.82 -15.47 18.65
CA SER A 135 9.84 -14.34 19.57
C SER A 135 9.29 -13.04 18.95
N ASN A 136 9.08 -13.01 17.62
CA ASN A 136 8.58 -11.84 16.93
C ASN A 136 7.10 -11.58 17.25
N ARG A 137 6.72 -10.31 17.23
CA ARG A 137 5.35 -9.86 17.47
C ARG A 137 4.40 -10.41 16.42
N LEU A 138 3.15 -10.68 16.82
CA LEU A 138 2.08 -11.10 15.92
C LEU A 138 1.19 -9.91 15.59
N TYR A 139 0.80 -9.80 14.33
CA TYR A 139 -0.09 -8.77 13.81
C TYR A 139 -1.40 -9.38 13.35
N ASP A 140 -2.48 -8.62 13.52
CA ASP A 140 -3.82 -9.00 13.08
C ASP A 140 -4.07 -8.49 11.65
N LEU A 141 -3.36 -7.41 11.24
CA LEU A 141 -3.39 -6.83 9.91
C LEU A 141 -2.02 -6.35 9.47
N VAL A 142 -1.67 -6.65 8.24
CA VAL A 142 -0.51 -6.11 7.53
C VAL A 142 -1.00 -5.19 6.42
N VAL A 143 -0.56 -3.93 6.40
CA VAL A 143 -0.84 -2.97 5.32
C VAL A 143 0.45 -2.77 4.53
N VAL A 144 0.43 -3.04 3.23
CA VAL A 144 1.60 -2.89 2.36
C VAL A 144 1.51 -1.58 1.60
N ASP A 145 2.47 -0.68 1.82
CA ASP A 145 2.72 0.47 0.93
C ASP A 145 3.51 -0.01 -0.27
N ALA A 146 2.79 -0.34 -1.35
CA ALA A 146 3.37 -0.94 -2.53
C ALA A 146 4.12 0.08 -3.41
N PRO A 147 5.11 -0.36 -4.20
CA PRO A 147 5.72 0.47 -5.24
C PRO A 147 4.69 0.86 -6.30
N ALA A 148 5.06 1.76 -7.21
CA ALA A 148 4.18 2.19 -8.30
C ALA A 148 3.64 0.99 -9.10
N SER A 149 2.43 1.13 -9.64
CA SER A 149 1.60 0.06 -10.23
C SER A 149 2.31 -0.97 -11.11
N GLY A 150 3.25 -0.53 -11.97
CA GLY A 150 4.03 -1.43 -12.82
C GLY A 150 4.87 -2.45 -12.05
N HIS A 151 5.64 -2.00 -11.06
CA HIS A 151 6.44 -2.85 -10.17
C HIS A 151 5.58 -3.58 -9.14
N GLY A 152 4.48 -2.96 -8.70
CA GLY A 152 3.55 -3.53 -7.73
C GLY A 152 2.93 -4.85 -8.20
N ILE A 153 2.44 -4.91 -9.43
CA ILE A 153 1.90 -6.16 -10.01
C ILE A 153 3.02 -7.19 -10.22
N GLY A 154 4.19 -6.78 -10.71
CA GLY A 154 5.34 -7.67 -10.85
C GLY A 154 5.68 -8.38 -9.54
N MET A 155 5.66 -7.67 -8.41
CA MET A 155 5.87 -8.24 -7.07
C MET A 155 4.81 -9.29 -6.72
N LEU A 156 3.54 -9.09 -7.08
CA LEU A 156 2.44 -10.01 -6.80
C LEU A 156 2.50 -11.30 -7.65
N THR A 157 3.01 -11.22 -8.87
CA THR A 157 3.10 -12.36 -9.81
C THR A 157 4.38 -13.17 -9.65
N THR A 158 5.43 -12.55 -9.08
CA THR A 158 6.76 -13.17 -8.87
C THR A 158 6.69 -14.51 -8.11
N PRO A 159 5.92 -14.67 -7.02
CA PRO A 159 5.84 -15.95 -6.30
C PRO A 159 5.36 -17.10 -7.20
N ARG A 160 4.37 -16.88 -8.04
CA ARG A 160 3.89 -17.89 -8.98
C ARG A 160 4.98 -18.30 -9.97
N THR A 161 5.65 -17.33 -10.58
CA THR A 161 6.75 -17.56 -11.52
C THR A 161 7.88 -18.38 -10.89
N PHE A 162 8.32 -18.01 -9.68
CA PHE A 162 9.35 -18.76 -8.96
C PHE A 162 8.88 -20.15 -8.52
N GLY A 163 7.61 -20.31 -8.17
CA GLY A 163 7.02 -21.62 -7.85
C GLY A 163 7.02 -22.58 -9.05
N GLU A 164 6.85 -22.06 -10.26
CA GLU A 164 6.92 -22.82 -11.51
C GLU A 164 8.36 -23.20 -11.90
N ILE A 165 9.30 -22.27 -11.74
CA ILE A 165 10.73 -22.49 -12.04
C ILE A 165 11.38 -23.44 -11.04
N ALA A 166 11.13 -23.26 -9.76
CA ALA A 166 11.67 -24.10 -8.69
C ALA A 166 10.90 -25.41 -8.60
N ARG A 167 11.32 -26.42 -9.37
CA ARG A 167 10.62 -27.70 -9.49
C ARG A 167 10.34 -28.40 -8.16
N VAL A 168 11.23 -28.24 -7.17
CA VAL A 168 11.15 -28.86 -5.83
C VAL A 168 11.83 -27.96 -4.77
N GLY A 169 11.61 -28.27 -3.49
CA GLY A 169 12.38 -27.67 -2.39
C GLY A 169 11.66 -26.55 -1.63
N PRO A 170 12.37 -25.89 -0.69
CA PRO A 170 11.77 -24.92 0.21
C PRO A 170 11.33 -23.62 -0.50
N ILE A 171 12.06 -23.19 -1.53
CA ILE A 171 11.70 -22.01 -2.33
C ILE A 171 10.33 -22.21 -2.98
N ARG A 172 10.11 -23.36 -3.63
CA ARG A 172 8.81 -23.69 -4.23
C ARG A 172 7.68 -23.65 -3.21
N ARG A 173 7.88 -24.34 -2.06
CA ARG A 173 6.87 -24.36 -1.00
C ARG A 173 6.54 -22.98 -0.48
N GLN A 174 7.55 -22.13 -0.28
CA GLN A 174 7.34 -20.76 0.19
C GLN A 174 6.61 -19.93 -0.87
N ALA A 175 7.03 -20.01 -2.12
CA ALA A 175 6.43 -19.29 -3.24
C ALA A 175 4.92 -19.63 -3.41
N TYR A 176 4.55 -20.90 -3.32
CA TYR A 176 3.15 -21.31 -3.38
C TYR A 176 2.33 -20.78 -2.19
N LYS A 177 2.83 -20.83 -0.96
CA LYS A 177 2.14 -20.28 0.21
C LYS A 177 1.90 -18.77 0.08
N VAL A 178 2.87 -18.04 -0.46
CA VAL A 178 2.72 -16.60 -0.73
C VAL A 178 1.67 -16.36 -1.81
N SER A 179 1.76 -17.08 -2.94
CA SER A 179 0.81 -16.97 -4.05
C SER A 179 -0.63 -17.31 -3.61
N GLU A 180 -0.80 -18.36 -2.81
CA GLU A 180 -2.10 -18.74 -2.26
C GLU A 180 -2.70 -17.63 -1.39
N MET A 181 -1.92 -17.02 -0.49
CA MET A 181 -2.40 -15.90 0.33
C MET A 181 -2.79 -14.70 -0.52
N LEU A 182 -1.98 -14.36 -1.54
CA LEU A 182 -2.22 -13.19 -2.39
C LEU A 182 -3.50 -13.33 -3.26
N SER A 183 -3.88 -14.55 -3.61
CA SER A 183 -5.10 -14.86 -4.38
C SER A 183 -6.30 -15.27 -3.52
N ASP A 184 -6.16 -15.29 -2.21
CA ASP A 184 -7.25 -15.62 -1.29
C ASP A 184 -8.04 -14.37 -0.89
N PRO A 185 -9.30 -14.20 -1.38
CA PRO A 185 -10.11 -13.04 -1.06
C PRO A 185 -10.54 -12.96 0.41
N ALA A 186 -10.43 -14.06 1.18
CA ALA A 186 -10.68 -14.02 2.62
C ALA A 186 -9.52 -13.43 3.41
N ARG A 187 -8.31 -13.40 2.84
CA ARG A 187 -7.09 -12.96 3.52
C ARG A 187 -6.54 -11.64 2.99
N THR A 188 -6.61 -11.43 1.68
CA THR A 188 -5.99 -10.29 1.00
C THR A 188 -7.01 -9.40 0.34
N GLY A 189 -6.94 -8.09 0.64
CA GLY A 189 -7.68 -7.03 -0.03
C GLY A 189 -6.74 -6.11 -0.81
N TYR A 190 -7.10 -5.78 -2.04
CA TYR A 190 -6.37 -4.82 -2.88
C TYR A 190 -7.03 -3.46 -2.81
N VAL A 191 -6.26 -2.46 -2.38
CA VAL A 191 -6.71 -1.08 -2.19
C VAL A 191 -6.10 -0.19 -3.25
N GLY A 192 -6.96 0.39 -4.10
CA GLY A 192 -6.54 1.37 -5.09
C GLY A 192 -6.39 2.77 -4.50
N VAL A 193 -5.36 3.51 -4.92
CA VAL A 193 -5.23 4.95 -4.66
C VAL A 193 -5.07 5.67 -5.98
N ALA A 194 -5.91 6.67 -6.23
CA ALA A 194 -5.89 7.50 -7.42
C ALA A 194 -5.96 8.99 -7.07
N LEU A 195 -5.45 9.84 -7.96
CA LEU A 195 -5.77 11.26 -7.98
C LEU A 195 -6.96 11.50 -8.91
N PRO A 196 -7.80 12.53 -8.68
CA PRO A 196 -8.95 12.85 -9.52
C PRO A 196 -8.53 13.55 -10.83
N GLU A 197 -7.65 12.89 -11.59
CA GLU A 197 -7.07 13.35 -12.85
C GLU A 197 -7.20 12.24 -13.91
N GLU A 198 -7.16 12.62 -15.19
CA GLU A 198 -7.43 11.70 -16.31
C GLU A 198 -6.48 10.50 -16.33
N MET A 199 -5.17 10.75 -16.24
CA MET A 199 -4.15 9.70 -16.30
C MET A 199 -4.18 8.74 -15.11
N PRO A 200 -4.18 9.21 -13.83
CA PRO A 200 -4.30 8.32 -12.68
C PRO A 200 -5.56 7.46 -12.69
N VAL A 201 -6.70 8.03 -13.12
CA VAL A 201 -7.96 7.28 -13.24
C VAL A 201 -7.86 6.20 -14.32
N THR A 202 -7.31 6.52 -15.50
CA THR A 202 -7.10 5.54 -16.57
C THR A 202 -6.20 4.39 -16.10
N GLU A 203 -5.06 4.71 -15.48
CA GLU A 203 -4.13 3.71 -14.95
C GLU A 203 -4.74 2.86 -13.82
N THR A 204 -5.65 3.41 -13.02
CA THR A 204 -6.35 2.64 -11.98
C THR A 204 -7.34 1.65 -12.60
N ILE A 205 -8.02 2.01 -13.68
CA ILE A 205 -8.90 1.09 -14.43
C ILE A 205 -8.08 -0.05 -15.04
N GLU A 206 -6.96 0.26 -15.68
CA GLU A 206 -6.05 -0.74 -16.23
C GLU A 206 -5.47 -1.64 -15.15
N LEU A 207 -5.12 -1.07 -13.99
CA LEU A 207 -4.60 -1.80 -12.83
C LEU A 207 -5.61 -2.83 -12.31
N ASP A 208 -6.89 -2.47 -12.17
CA ASP A 208 -7.94 -3.41 -11.75
C ASP A 208 -8.06 -4.59 -12.73
N GLY A 209 -8.07 -4.30 -14.04
CA GLY A 209 -8.10 -5.33 -15.07
C GLY A 209 -6.90 -6.28 -15.02
N ARG A 210 -5.71 -5.74 -14.78
CA ARG A 210 -4.49 -6.54 -14.62
C ARG A 210 -4.50 -7.37 -13.35
N LEU A 211 -4.93 -6.82 -12.22
CA LEU A 211 -5.06 -7.56 -10.96
C LEU A 211 -6.01 -8.76 -11.13
N ARG A 212 -7.18 -8.57 -11.75
CA ARG A 212 -8.12 -9.65 -12.04
C ARG A 212 -7.51 -10.74 -12.92
N THR A 213 -6.73 -10.36 -13.93
CA THR A 213 -6.14 -11.30 -14.89
C THR A 213 -4.91 -12.02 -14.32
N GLU A 214 -4.02 -11.30 -13.65
CA GLU A 214 -2.70 -11.80 -13.25
C GLU A 214 -2.70 -12.40 -11.82
N VAL A 215 -3.57 -11.90 -10.93
CA VAL A 215 -3.64 -12.33 -9.52
C VAL A 215 -4.93 -13.09 -9.21
N GLY A 216 -6.01 -12.81 -9.96
CA GLY A 216 -7.33 -13.42 -9.78
C GLY A 216 -8.27 -12.60 -8.90
N LEU A 217 -7.86 -11.46 -8.37
CA LEU A 217 -8.65 -10.55 -7.54
C LEU A 217 -8.58 -9.14 -8.12
N GLY A 218 -9.67 -8.40 -8.08
CA GLY A 218 -9.71 -6.98 -8.42
C GLY A 218 -9.48 -6.07 -7.22
N LEU A 219 -9.57 -4.77 -7.44
CA LEU A 219 -9.59 -3.79 -6.36
C LEU A 219 -10.83 -3.97 -5.51
N GLU A 220 -10.69 -4.02 -4.20
CA GLU A 220 -11.79 -4.15 -3.24
C GLU A 220 -12.38 -2.78 -2.85
N THR A 221 -11.53 -1.75 -2.83
CA THR A 221 -11.92 -0.35 -2.62
C THR A 221 -10.91 0.58 -3.28
N ILE A 222 -11.33 1.80 -3.59
CA ILE A 222 -10.47 2.82 -4.19
C ILE A 222 -10.61 4.12 -3.39
N TYR A 223 -9.48 4.68 -2.98
CA TYR A 223 -9.43 6.02 -2.39
C TYR A 223 -9.06 7.04 -3.46
N MET A 224 -10.00 7.93 -3.76
CA MET A 224 -9.75 9.09 -4.61
C MET A 224 -9.14 10.19 -3.75
N ASN A 225 -7.82 10.26 -3.76
CA ASN A 225 -7.06 11.16 -2.89
C ASN A 225 -7.04 12.60 -3.40
N ALA A 226 -6.78 13.56 -2.52
CA ALA A 226 -6.62 14.99 -2.81
C ALA A 226 -7.85 15.64 -3.46
N MET A 227 -9.03 15.27 -3.01
CA MET A 227 -10.28 15.87 -3.45
C MET A 227 -10.51 17.25 -2.82
N TRP A 228 -10.74 18.24 -3.65
CA TRP A 228 -11.08 19.58 -3.18
C TRP A 228 -12.54 19.65 -2.73
N GLN A 229 -12.76 20.34 -1.61
CA GLN A 229 -14.09 20.55 -1.07
C GLN A 229 -14.89 21.51 -1.98
N GLU A 230 -16.17 21.18 -2.23
CA GLU A 230 -17.09 22.08 -2.89
C GLU A 230 -17.42 23.27 -1.99
N ARG A 231 -17.07 24.46 -2.44
CA ARG A 231 -17.24 25.72 -1.68
C ARG A 231 -18.35 26.60 -2.22
N PHE A 232 -18.80 26.35 -3.44
CA PHE A 232 -19.75 27.22 -4.15
C PHE A 232 -20.92 26.41 -4.68
N SER A 233 -22.14 26.83 -4.31
CA SER A 233 -23.37 26.31 -4.89
C SER A 233 -23.56 26.81 -6.34
N SER A 234 -24.47 26.21 -7.10
CA SER A 234 -24.82 26.66 -8.45
C SER A 234 -25.31 28.12 -8.48
N GLY A 235 -26.02 28.54 -7.42
CA GLY A 235 -26.45 29.94 -7.24
C GLY A 235 -25.27 30.89 -7.01
N ASP A 236 -24.28 30.50 -6.24
CA ASP A 236 -23.07 31.29 -6.00
C ASP A 236 -22.26 31.44 -7.29
N VAL A 237 -22.11 30.37 -8.05
CA VAL A 237 -21.43 30.38 -9.34
C VAL A 237 -22.12 31.33 -10.33
N THR A 238 -23.45 31.37 -10.36
CA THR A 238 -24.21 32.31 -11.20
C THR A 238 -23.92 33.74 -10.82
N LYS A 239 -23.89 34.06 -9.51
CA LYS A 239 -23.55 35.39 -8.99
C LYS A 239 -22.11 35.77 -9.31
N LEU A 240 -21.17 34.83 -9.12
CA LEU A 240 -19.76 35.05 -9.45
C LEU A 240 -19.52 35.35 -10.93
N ARG A 241 -20.22 34.67 -11.83
CA ARG A 241 -20.13 34.91 -13.28
C ARG A 241 -20.73 36.24 -13.71
N ALA A 242 -21.72 36.75 -12.97
CA ALA A 242 -22.32 38.06 -13.20
C ALA A 242 -21.53 39.24 -12.57
N ALA A 243 -20.62 38.94 -11.64
CA ALA A 243 -19.82 39.96 -10.95
C ALA A 243 -18.66 40.46 -11.82
N ALA A 244 -18.14 41.65 -11.46
CA ALA A 244 -16.94 42.19 -12.10
C ALA A 244 -15.75 41.23 -12.01
N PRO A 245 -14.95 41.00 -13.07
CA PRO A 245 -13.92 39.97 -13.16
C PRO A 245 -12.66 40.31 -12.36
N THR A 246 -12.78 40.40 -11.04
CA THR A 246 -11.65 40.60 -10.12
C THR A 246 -10.78 39.36 -9.99
N GLY A 247 -9.59 39.49 -9.40
CA GLY A 247 -8.71 38.35 -9.12
C GLY A 247 -9.40 37.29 -8.22
N ALA A 248 -10.16 37.75 -7.22
CA ALA A 248 -10.91 36.85 -6.31
C ALA A 248 -12.01 36.09 -7.04
N VAL A 249 -12.78 36.75 -7.93
CA VAL A 249 -13.82 36.09 -8.73
C VAL A 249 -13.23 35.02 -9.65
N ARG A 250 -12.12 35.34 -10.33
CA ARG A 250 -11.42 34.37 -11.18
C ARG A 250 -10.90 33.17 -10.37
N ALA A 251 -10.33 33.38 -9.20
CA ALA A 251 -9.87 32.32 -8.31
C ALA A 251 -11.03 31.44 -7.85
N ALA A 252 -12.15 32.02 -7.41
CA ALA A 252 -13.34 31.28 -6.99
C ALA A 252 -13.92 30.41 -8.14
N LEU A 253 -14.03 30.96 -9.34
CA LEU A 253 -14.48 30.20 -10.52
C LEU A 253 -13.50 29.08 -10.90
N SER A 254 -12.18 29.31 -10.80
CA SER A 254 -11.16 28.30 -11.04
C SER A 254 -11.27 27.13 -10.05
N VAL A 255 -11.49 27.41 -8.76
CA VAL A 255 -11.74 26.38 -7.74
C VAL A 255 -12.99 25.57 -8.08
N HIS A 256 -14.09 26.22 -8.46
CA HIS A 256 -15.32 25.55 -8.86
C HIS A 256 -15.12 24.62 -10.06
N GLU A 257 -14.46 25.08 -11.13
CA GLU A 257 -14.20 24.26 -12.32
C GLU A 257 -13.28 23.08 -11.99
N ARG A 258 -12.30 23.26 -11.11
CA ARG A 258 -11.44 22.15 -10.61
C ARG A 258 -12.25 21.10 -9.87
N VAL A 259 -13.09 21.48 -8.93
CA VAL A 259 -13.98 20.56 -8.20
C VAL A 259 -14.88 19.79 -9.14
N LYS A 260 -15.47 20.50 -10.12
CA LYS A 260 -16.33 19.88 -11.14
C LYS A 260 -15.57 18.84 -11.98
N ALA A 261 -14.34 19.16 -12.41
CA ALA A 261 -13.48 18.24 -13.15
C ALA A 261 -13.11 17.01 -12.30
N GLN A 262 -12.72 17.22 -11.03
CA GLN A 262 -12.42 16.11 -10.11
C GLN A 262 -13.61 15.15 -9.93
N ARG A 263 -14.81 15.69 -9.73
CA ARG A 263 -16.03 14.87 -9.61
C ARG A 263 -16.38 14.11 -10.89
N ALA A 264 -16.04 14.66 -12.05
CA ALA A 264 -16.21 13.94 -13.31
C ALA A 264 -15.29 12.72 -13.38
N GLN A 265 -14.06 12.81 -12.87
CA GLN A 265 -13.13 11.68 -12.80
C GLN A 265 -13.59 10.61 -11.78
N VAL A 266 -14.16 11.01 -10.64
CA VAL A 266 -14.77 10.06 -9.68
C VAL A 266 -15.87 9.27 -10.39
N ARG A 267 -16.85 9.94 -11.03
CA ARG A 267 -17.94 9.24 -11.75
C ARG A 267 -17.42 8.35 -12.88
N ARG A 268 -16.33 8.74 -13.57
CA ARG A 268 -15.72 7.90 -14.60
C ARG A 268 -15.16 6.61 -14.01
N LEU A 269 -14.53 6.70 -12.86
CA LEU A 269 -13.95 5.54 -12.15
C LEU A 269 -15.06 4.62 -11.62
N GLU A 270 -16.08 5.19 -10.96
CA GLU A 270 -17.27 4.46 -10.48
C GLU A 270 -18.05 3.73 -11.60
N GLY A 271 -18.07 4.31 -12.79
CA GLY A 271 -18.70 3.68 -13.97
C GLY A 271 -17.87 2.58 -14.64
N ALA A 272 -16.57 2.46 -14.29
CA ALA A 272 -15.65 1.54 -14.93
C ALA A 272 -15.25 0.34 -14.04
N ILE A 273 -15.36 0.47 -12.72
CA ILE A 273 -14.95 -0.55 -11.74
C ILE A 273 -16.06 -0.74 -10.72
N ASP A 274 -16.33 -2.00 -10.33
CA ASP A 274 -17.34 -2.32 -9.33
C ASP A 274 -16.93 -1.99 -7.87
N ALA A 275 -15.65 -1.66 -7.64
CA ALA A 275 -15.16 -1.31 -6.31
C ALA A 275 -15.68 0.06 -5.85
N PRO A 276 -16.08 0.23 -4.58
CA PRO A 276 -16.49 1.52 -4.05
C PRO A 276 -15.35 2.54 -4.11
N VAL A 277 -15.67 3.78 -4.48
CA VAL A 277 -14.74 4.90 -4.55
C VAL A 277 -15.02 5.85 -3.39
N THR A 278 -14.06 6.00 -2.48
CA THR A 278 -14.14 6.91 -1.33
C THR A 278 -13.27 8.13 -1.57
N PRO A 279 -13.83 9.35 -1.59
CA PRO A 279 -13.05 10.58 -1.71
C PRO A 279 -12.32 10.89 -0.41
N LEU A 280 -11.01 11.19 -0.50
CA LEU A 280 -10.22 11.71 0.60
C LEU A 280 -9.91 13.20 0.38
N PRO A 281 -9.99 14.05 1.42
CA PRO A 281 -9.80 15.47 1.28
C PRO A 281 -8.37 15.83 0.89
N PHE A 282 -8.21 16.93 0.14
CA PHE A 282 -6.92 17.57 -0.08
C PHE A 282 -6.48 18.26 1.22
N VAL A 283 -5.31 17.89 1.72
CA VAL A 283 -4.65 18.56 2.85
C VAL A 283 -3.78 19.68 2.32
N PHE A 284 -4.02 20.91 2.79
CA PHE A 284 -3.33 22.13 2.30
C PHE A 284 -2.01 22.42 3.05
N GLU A 285 -1.33 21.36 3.50
CA GLU A 285 -0.05 21.47 4.18
C GLU A 285 1.09 20.90 3.32
N SER A 286 2.27 21.49 3.44
CA SER A 286 3.46 21.04 2.71
C SER A 286 4.05 19.75 3.28
N GLU A 287 3.93 19.57 4.59
CA GLU A 287 4.34 18.37 5.33
C GLU A 287 3.16 17.86 6.15
N LEU A 288 2.91 16.56 6.07
CA LEU A 288 1.84 15.94 6.84
C LEU A 288 2.37 15.55 8.23
N GLU A 289 1.67 15.98 9.25
CA GLU A 289 1.88 15.60 10.65
C GLU A 289 0.83 14.59 11.11
N LEU A 290 0.98 14.04 12.30
CA LEU A 290 0.10 12.99 12.85
C LEU A 290 -1.38 13.38 12.77
N GLU A 291 -1.75 14.61 13.10
CA GLU A 291 -3.14 15.09 13.04
C GLU A 291 -3.77 14.97 11.65
N HIS A 292 -2.98 15.16 10.59
CA HIS A 292 -3.43 15.01 9.20
C HIS A 292 -3.72 13.55 8.85
N TYR A 293 -2.88 12.61 9.33
CA TYR A 293 -3.14 11.17 9.20
C TYR A 293 -4.36 10.74 9.99
N GLU A 294 -4.58 11.32 11.17
CA GLU A 294 -5.77 11.08 11.99
C GLU A 294 -7.04 11.53 11.27
N HIS A 295 -7.04 12.74 10.69
CA HIS A 295 -8.16 13.24 9.89
C HIS A 295 -8.45 12.36 8.65
N LEU A 296 -7.41 11.88 7.98
CA LEU A 296 -7.58 10.94 6.87
C LEU A 296 -8.08 9.57 7.34
N ALA A 297 -7.62 9.09 8.49
CA ALA A 297 -8.10 7.84 9.09
C ALA A 297 -9.59 7.92 9.44
N ASP A 298 -10.07 9.08 9.95
CA ASP A 298 -11.49 9.32 10.22
C ASP A 298 -12.34 9.32 8.92
N ALA A 299 -11.78 9.81 7.82
CA ALA A 299 -12.44 9.76 6.50
C ALA A 299 -12.45 8.35 5.88
N ILE A 300 -11.54 7.47 6.31
CA ILE A 300 -11.43 6.07 5.90
C ILE A 300 -12.36 5.16 6.73
N ALA A 301 -12.53 5.44 8.01
CA ALA A 301 -13.35 4.65 8.94
C ALA A 301 -14.85 4.79 8.67
#